data_c5fbbac86c4192371ff656eb226a4622
#
_entry.id   c5fbbac86c4192371ff656eb226a4622
#
_cell.length_a   1.000
_cell.length_b   1.000
_cell.length_c   1.000
_cell.angle_alpha   90.00
_cell.angle_beta   90.00
_cell.angle_gamma   90.00
#
_symmetry.space_group_name_H-M   'P 1'
#
loop_
_entity.id
_entity.type
_entity.pdbx_description
1 polymer ?
#
loop_
_entity_poly.entity_id
_entity_poly.type
_entity_poly.pdbx_seq_one_letter_code
_entity_poly.pdbx_strand_id
1 'polypeptide(L)'
;EDEEFTPRAIYFAKRIRYVPIRAYNYLQHNGSFMGSYDPQRRSDFVRAMKSLTGFAARIEESDPEGARLMRLHVGKTMFFACKQTILGRQGNAREMLRDARQQGVLPLAFRRYNFRHFLINRAPALFVLYYRLHKRR
;
A
#
# COMPACT_ATOMS: atom_id res chain seq x y z
N GLU A 1 -4.67 3.87 9.25
CA GLU A 1 -4.03 4.01 10.57
C GLU A 1 -2.95 2.96 10.73
N ASP A 2 -3.28 1.67 10.76
CA ASP A 2 -2.32 0.58 10.98
C ASP A 2 -1.21 0.53 9.92
N GLU A 3 -1.54 0.79 8.67
CA GLU A 3 -0.59 0.79 7.54
C GLU A 3 0.44 1.91 7.61
N GLU A 4 0.17 2.97 8.35
CA GLU A 4 1.10 4.08 8.57
C GLU A 4 1.84 3.96 9.90
N PHE A 5 1.12 3.66 10.97
CA PHE A 5 1.66 3.61 12.33
C PHE A 5 2.61 2.44 12.52
N THR A 6 2.19 1.23 12.14
CA THR A 6 2.94 -0.01 12.40
C THR A 6 4.36 0.01 11.82
N PRO A 7 4.61 0.42 10.55
CA PRO A 7 5.98 0.47 10.03
C PRO A 7 6.89 1.43 10.80
N ARG A 8 6.34 2.57 11.27
CA ARG A 8 7.11 3.53 12.08
C ARG A 8 7.39 2.99 13.47
N ALA A 9 6.40 2.36 14.12
CA ALA A 9 6.58 1.74 15.43
C ALA A 9 7.67 0.67 15.38
N ILE A 10 7.68 -0.18 14.34
CA ILE A 10 8.72 -1.17 14.10
C ILE A 10 10.08 -0.50 13.89
N TYR A 11 10.15 0.57 13.12
CA TYR A 11 11.39 1.30 12.86
C TYR A 11 12.03 1.84 14.15
N PHE A 12 11.23 2.41 15.05
CA PHE A 12 11.73 2.97 16.31
C PHE A 12 11.91 1.92 17.42
N ALA A 13 11.43 0.70 17.23
CA ALA A 13 11.52 -0.35 18.23
C ALA A 13 12.97 -0.82 18.42
N LYS A 14 13.50 -0.68 19.62
CA LYS A 14 14.85 -1.20 20.01
C LYS A 14 14.86 -2.72 20.10
N ARG A 15 13.73 -3.34 20.44
CA ARG A 15 13.57 -4.78 20.58
C ARG A 15 12.17 -5.18 20.10
N ILE A 16 12.09 -6.23 19.31
CA ILE A 16 10.83 -6.84 18.85
C ILE A 16 10.83 -8.28 19.35
N ARG A 17 9.75 -8.69 20.00
CA ARG A 17 9.55 -10.07 20.47
C ARG A 17 8.28 -10.62 19.84
N TYR A 18 8.38 -11.76 19.20
CA TYR A 18 7.21 -12.54 18.79
C TYR A 18 6.68 -13.33 20.00
N VAL A 19 5.39 -13.23 20.25
CA VAL A 19 4.69 -13.99 21.30
C VAL A 19 3.59 -14.80 20.62
N PRO A 20 3.62 -16.15 20.66
CA PRO A 20 2.67 -17.01 19.96
C PRO A 20 1.35 -17.14 20.73
N ILE A 21 0.72 -16.03 21.06
CA ILE A 21 -0.60 -15.97 21.70
C ILE A 21 -1.61 -15.32 20.76
N ARG A 22 -2.86 -15.74 20.84
CA ARG A 22 -3.98 -15.07 20.18
C ARG A 22 -4.46 -13.91 21.04
N ALA A 23 -3.83 -12.75 20.87
CA ALA A 23 -4.15 -11.55 21.67
C ALA A 23 -5.39 -10.81 21.16
N TYR A 24 -5.84 -11.08 19.91
CA TYR A 24 -6.93 -10.35 19.27
C TYR A 24 -7.76 -11.27 18.38
N ASN A 25 -9.09 -11.24 18.55
CA ASN A 25 -10.05 -11.90 17.68
C ASN A 25 -10.71 -10.88 16.76
N TYR A 26 -10.46 -10.98 15.46
CA TYR A 26 -11.09 -10.13 14.46
C TYR A 26 -12.46 -10.69 14.07
N LEU A 27 -13.52 -10.12 14.61
CA LEU A 27 -14.90 -10.51 14.27
C LEU A 27 -15.33 -9.79 12.99
N GLN A 28 -15.60 -10.56 11.95
CA GLN A 28 -16.22 -10.05 10.72
C GLN A 28 -17.74 -10.15 10.83
N HIS A 29 -18.44 -9.06 10.68
CA HIS A 29 -19.90 -9.01 10.63
C HIS A 29 -20.38 -8.17 9.45
N ASN A 30 -21.62 -8.41 9.01
CA ASN A 30 -22.27 -7.60 7.99
C ASN A 30 -22.39 -6.15 8.51
N GLY A 31 -21.80 -5.21 7.82
CA GLY A 31 -21.66 -3.82 8.27
C GLY A 31 -20.30 -3.48 8.90
N SER A 32 -19.37 -4.46 8.94
CA SER A 32 -17.98 -4.18 9.30
C SER A 32 -17.38 -3.09 8.41
N PHE A 33 -16.55 -2.24 9.03
CA PHE A 33 -15.80 -1.19 8.36
C PHE A 33 -15.06 -1.68 7.09
N MET A 34 -14.62 -2.94 7.05
CA MET A 34 -13.92 -3.53 5.90
C MET A 34 -14.87 -3.97 4.76
N GLY A 35 -16.18 -4.08 5.01
CA GLY A 35 -17.15 -4.60 4.04
C GLY A 35 -17.75 -3.55 3.09
N SER A 36 -17.60 -2.25 3.36
CA SER A 36 -18.17 -1.16 2.56
C SER A 36 -17.11 -0.37 1.81
N TYR A 37 -17.39 -0.03 0.54
CA TYR A 37 -16.56 0.90 -0.20
C TYR A 37 -16.82 2.33 0.26
N ASP A 38 -15.77 3.02 0.65
CA ASP A 38 -15.79 4.43 1.02
C ASP A 38 -14.68 5.19 0.24
N PRO A 39 -15.04 6.18 -0.58
CA PRO A 39 -14.06 7.02 -1.30
C PRO A 39 -13.07 7.73 -0.36
N GLN A 40 -13.52 8.13 0.83
CA GLN A 40 -12.67 8.80 1.82
C GLN A 40 -11.52 7.89 2.28
N ARG A 41 -11.80 6.60 2.51
CA ARG A 41 -10.76 5.61 2.88
C ARG A 41 -9.67 5.49 1.84
N ARG A 42 -10.03 5.58 0.55
CA ARG A 42 -9.05 5.57 -0.54
C ARG A 42 -8.11 6.77 -0.42
N SER A 43 -8.67 7.95 -0.22
CA SER A 43 -7.88 9.17 -0.05
C SER A 43 -6.99 9.10 1.19
N ASP A 44 -7.53 8.61 2.30
CA ASP A 44 -6.79 8.44 3.56
C ASP A 44 -5.67 7.43 3.43
N PHE A 45 -5.91 6.34 2.69
CA PHE A 45 -4.89 5.33 2.39
C PHE A 45 -3.74 5.92 1.55
N VAL A 46 -4.03 6.70 0.50
CA VAL A 46 -3.00 7.36 -0.29
C VAL A 46 -2.22 8.38 0.54
N ARG A 47 -2.90 9.12 1.43
CA ARG A 47 -2.24 10.04 2.38
C ARG A 47 -1.31 9.32 3.35
N ALA A 48 -1.73 8.17 3.87
CA ALA A 48 -0.89 7.33 4.71
C ALA A 48 0.39 6.87 3.97
N MET A 49 0.26 6.44 2.71
CA MET A 49 1.40 6.06 1.88
C MET A 49 2.33 7.25 1.56
N LYS A 50 1.76 8.44 1.31
CA LYS A 50 2.53 9.68 1.16
C LYS A 50 3.32 10.00 2.44
N SER A 51 2.69 9.86 3.59
CA SER A 51 3.30 10.11 4.89
C SER A 51 4.50 9.18 5.14
N LEU A 52 4.38 7.88 4.80
CA LEU A 52 5.48 6.91 4.88
C LEU A 52 6.60 7.21 3.85
N THR A 53 6.25 7.64 2.65
CA THR A 53 7.23 8.06 1.63
C THR A 53 8.04 9.27 2.14
N GLY A 54 7.36 10.25 2.74
CA GLY A 54 8.02 11.40 3.36
C GLY A 54 8.87 11.02 4.58
N PHE A 55 8.43 10.02 5.36
CA PHE A 55 9.23 9.50 6.46
C PHE A 55 10.51 8.82 5.94
N ALA A 56 10.41 7.99 4.90
CA ALA A 56 11.57 7.37 4.26
C ALA A 56 12.59 8.41 3.75
N ALA A 57 12.12 9.51 3.16
CA ALA A 57 13.00 10.59 2.71
C ALA A 57 13.72 11.28 3.87
N ARG A 58 13.06 11.46 5.02
CA ARG A 58 13.69 12.11 6.20
C ARG A 58 14.78 11.28 6.84
N ILE A 59 14.68 9.94 6.81
CA ILE A 59 15.66 9.05 7.44
C ILE A 59 16.77 8.63 6.46
N GLU A 60 16.71 9.02 5.19
CA GLU A 60 17.59 8.50 4.14
C GLU A 60 19.07 8.76 4.39
N GLU A 61 19.42 9.94 4.91
CA GLU A 61 20.82 10.28 5.22
C GLU A 61 21.35 9.51 6.43
N SER A 62 20.52 9.29 7.45
CA SER A 62 20.94 8.63 8.70
C SER A 62 20.79 7.09 8.64
N ASP A 63 19.82 6.60 7.88
CA ASP A 63 19.53 5.17 7.72
C ASP A 63 19.02 4.87 6.31
N PRO A 64 19.92 4.76 5.30
CA PRO A 64 19.55 4.46 3.92
C PRO A 64 18.82 3.13 3.76
N GLU A 65 19.18 2.11 4.58
CA GLU A 65 18.54 0.79 4.50
C GLU A 65 17.12 0.83 5.07
N GLY A 66 16.90 1.49 6.21
CA GLY A 66 15.57 1.73 6.76
C GLY A 66 14.69 2.50 5.78
N ALA A 67 15.21 3.54 5.14
CA ALA A 67 14.53 4.30 4.10
C ALA A 67 14.14 3.41 2.90
N ARG A 68 15.06 2.56 2.45
CA ARG A 68 14.82 1.60 1.37
C ARG A 68 13.71 0.61 1.74
N LEU A 69 13.77 0.02 2.94
CA LEU A 69 12.75 -0.93 3.41
C LEU A 69 11.38 -0.28 3.54
N MET A 70 11.32 0.96 3.99
CA MET A 70 10.06 1.73 4.08
C MET A 70 9.45 1.96 2.69
N ARG A 71 10.26 2.34 1.69
CA ARG A 71 9.79 2.49 0.30
C ARG A 71 9.32 1.16 -0.29
N LEU A 72 9.98 0.04 0.02
CA LEU A 72 9.54 -1.30 -0.40
C LEU A 72 8.20 -1.68 0.24
N HIS A 73 7.99 -1.33 1.51
CA HIS A 73 6.71 -1.53 2.18
C HIS A 73 5.60 -0.73 1.48
N VAL A 74 5.80 0.56 1.25
CA VAL A 74 4.85 1.41 0.49
C VAL A 74 4.54 0.80 -0.87
N GLY A 75 5.55 0.35 -1.61
CA GLY A 75 5.40 -0.27 -2.93
C GLY A 75 4.53 -1.52 -2.88
N LYS A 76 4.80 -2.43 -1.96
CA LYS A 76 4.04 -3.68 -1.75
C LYS A 76 2.58 -3.38 -1.36
N THR A 77 2.38 -2.49 -0.40
CA THR A 77 1.06 -2.14 0.15
C THR A 77 0.19 -1.47 -0.91
N MET A 78 0.71 -0.48 -1.63
CA MET A 78 0.01 0.18 -2.76
C MET A 78 -0.34 -0.81 -3.88
N PHE A 79 0.60 -1.66 -4.27
CA PHE A 79 0.37 -2.66 -5.31
C PHE A 79 -0.75 -3.62 -4.92
N PHE A 80 -0.73 -4.12 -3.69
CA PHE A 80 -1.75 -5.02 -3.16
C PHE A 80 -3.12 -4.34 -3.10
N ALA A 81 -3.21 -3.12 -2.57
CA ALA A 81 -4.44 -2.35 -2.48
C ALA A 81 -5.06 -2.09 -3.87
N CYS A 82 -4.25 -1.68 -4.86
CA CYS A 82 -4.71 -1.50 -6.25
C CYS A 82 -5.23 -2.81 -6.84
N LYS A 83 -4.51 -3.92 -6.65
CA LYS A 83 -4.93 -5.25 -7.10
C LYS A 83 -6.27 -5.65 -6.47
N GLN A 84 -6.43 -5.50 -5.16
CA GLN A 84 -7.69 -5.83 -4.46
C GLN A 84 -8.85 -4.96 -4.94
N THR A 85 -8.64 -3.67 -5.14
CA THR A 85 -9.65 -2.75 -5.69
C THR A 85 -10.13 -3.21 -7.08
N ILE A 86 -9.21 -3.65 -7.95
CA ILE A 86 -9.58 -4.14 -9.30
C ILE A 86 -10.32 -5.47 -9.22
N LEU A 87 -9.82 -6.41 -8.44
CA LEU A 87 -10.37 -7.76 -8.32
C LEU A 87 -11.70 -7.78 -7.56
N GLY A 88 -11.83 -7.01 -6.50
CA GLY A 88 -13.05 -6.85 -5.70
C GLY A 88 -14.15 -6.07 -6.41
N ARG A 89 -13.84 -5.38 -7.53
CA ARG A 89 -14.74 -4.43 -8.21
C ARG A 89 -15.27 -3.34 -7.27
N GLN A 90 -14.57 -3.10 -6.19
CA GLN A 90 -14.90 -2.05 -5.23
C GLN A 90 -14.00 -0.84 -5.50
N GLY A 91 -14.62 0.27 -5.85
CA GLY A 91 -13.92 1.52 -6.10
C GLY A 91 -13.20 1.63 -7.46
N ASN A 92 -12.42 2.69 -7.59
CA ASN A 92 -11.74 3.06 -8.83
C ASN A 92 -10.22 3.07 -8.66
N ALA A 93 -9.57 1.97 -9.04
CA ALA A 93 -8.12 1.85 -8.98
C ALA A 93 -7.37 2.87 -9.87
N ARG A 94 -8.00 3.37 -10.96
CA ARG A 94 -7.39 4.43 -11.79
C ARG A 94 -7.31 5.74 -11.04
N GLU A 95 -8.36 6.11 -10.31
CA GLU A 95 -8.36 7.31 -9.46
C GLU A 95 -7.34 7.18 -8.35
N MET A 96 -7.29 6.03 -7.66
CA MET A 96 -6.30 5.76 -6.62
C MET A 96 -4.87 5.94 -7.11
N LEU A 97 -4.54 5.42 -8.30
CA LEU A 97 -3.22 5.56 -8.90
C LEU A 97 -2.93 6.99 -9.38
N ARG A 98 -3.95 7.70 -9.87
CA ARG A 98 -3.83 9.13 -10.21
C ARG A 98 -3.53 9.96 -8.97
N ASP A 99 -4.29 9.76 -7.89
CA ASP A 99 -4.10 10.45 -6.62
C ASP A 99 -2.70 10.16 -6.04
N ALA A 100 -2.28 8.89 -6.07
CA ALA A 100 -0.94 8.49 -5.62
C ALA A 100 0.18 9.16 -6.45
N ARG A 101 -0.02 9.35 -7.75
CA ARG A 101 0.92 10.08 -8.60
C ARG A 101 0.97 11.56 -8.26
N GLN A 102 -0.19 12.21 -8.11
CA GLN A 102 -0.29 13.62 -7.75
C GLN A 102 0.34 13.92 -6.38
N GLN A 103 0.25 12.96 -5.46
CA GLN A 103 0.82 13.08 -4.12
C GLN A 103 2.29 12.65 -4.01
N GLY A 104 2.95 12.26 -5.12
CA GLY A 104 4.35 11.87 -5.14
C GLY A 104 4.64 10.49 -4.52
N VAL A 105 3.63 9.62 -4.41
CA VAL A 105 3.81 8.24 -3.96
C VAL A 105 4.33 7.33 -5.08
N LEU A 106 4.01 7.63 -6.34
CA LEU A 106 4.62 6.96 -7.49
C LEU A 106 5.90 7.71 -7.94
N PRO A 107 6.90 6.98 -8.45
CA PRO A 107 6.93 5.54 -8.72
C PRO A 107 7.14 4.70 -7.46
N LEU A 108 6.52 3.50 -7.42
CA LEU A 108 6.65 2.55 -6.33
C LEU A 108 7.97 1.78 -6.40
N ALA A 109 8.60 1.55 -5.25
CA ALA A 109 9.79 0.72 -5.13
C ALA A 109 9.42 -0.75 -4.96
N PHE A 110 10.21 -1.66 -5.59
CA PHE A 110 10.04 -3.10 -5.48
C PHE A 110 11.40 -3.80 -5.37
N ARG A 111 11.48 -4.85 -4.54
CA ARG A 111 12.72 -5.63 -4.36
C ARG A 111 13.15 -6.32 -5.66
N ARG A 112 12.19 -6.87 -6.41
CA ARG A 112 12.40 -7.44 -7.73
C ARG A 112 11.41 -6.79 -8.69
N TYR A 113 11.92 -6.23 -9.77
CA TYR A 113 11.09 -5.54 -10.75
C TYR A 113 10.61 -6.54 -11.81
N ASN A 114 9.32 -6.52 -12.13
CA ASN A 114 8.72 -7.34 -13.17
C ASN A 114 7.75 -6.51 -14.04
N PHE A 115 7.17 -7.13 -15.07
CA PHE A 115 6.25 -6.48 -15.99
C PHE A 115 5.05 -5.78 -15.30
N ARG A 116 4.48 -6.38 -14.25
CA ARG A 116 3.35 -5.77 -13.52
C ARG A 116 3.78 -4.53 -12.72
N HIS A 117 5.00 -4.54 -12.20
CA HIS A 117 5.60 -3.38 -11.52
C HIS A 117 5.93 -2.26 -12.52
N PHE A 118 6.35 -2.61 -13.74
CA PHE A 118 6.49 -1.66 -14.82
C PHE A 118 5.14 -1.01 -15.18
N LEU A 119 4.09 -1.82 -15.35
CA LEU A 119 2.76 -1.31 -15.68
C LEU A 119 2.23 -0.33 -14.64
N ILE A 120 2.27 -0.66 -13.34
CA ILE A 120 1.73 0.23 -12.30
C ILE A 120 2.48 1.57 -12.25
N ASN A 121 3.79 1.56 -12.49
CA ASN A 121 4.62 2.76 -12.42
C ASN A 121 4.56 3.63 -13.69
N ARG A 122 4.52 3.03 -14.87
CA ARG A 122 4.64 3.73 -16.16
C ARG A 122 3.34 3.83 -16.94
N ALA A 123 2.49 2.82 -16.83
CA ALA A 123 1.25 2.71 -17.60
C ALA A 123 0.06 2.25 -16.72
N PRO A 124 -0.38 3.06 -15.71
CA PRO A 124 -1.41 2.65 -14.75
C PRO A 124 -2.74 2.20 -15.40
N ALA A 125 -3.11 2.79 -16.53
CA ALA A 125 -4.30 2.37 -17.28
C ALA A 125 -4.17 0.93 -17.82
N LEU A 126 -2.99 0.58 -18.33
CA LEU A 126 -2.70 -0.78 -18.80
C LEU A 126 -2.59 -1.77 -17.63
N PHE A 127 -2.10 -1.35 -16.48
CA PHE A 127 -2.12 -2.16 -15.25
C PHE A 127 -3.55 -2.55 -14.86
N VAL A 128 -4.47 -1.59 -14.85
CA VAL A 128 -5.88 -1.85 -14.54
C VAL A 128 -6.51 -2.77 -15.59
N LEU A 129 -6.25 -2.53 -16.88
CA LEU A 129 -6.76 -3.37 -17.97
C LEU A 129 -6.23 -4.80 -17.86
N TYR A 130 -4.92 -4.96 -17.64
CA TYR A 130 -4.28 -6.25 -17.45
C TYR A 130 -4.99 -7.09 -16.38
N TYR A 131 -5.22 -6.55 -15.19
CA TYR A 131 -5.88 -7.29 -14.12
C TYR A 131 -7.37 -7.53 -14.37
N ARG A 132 -8.07 -6.65 -15.09
CA ARG A 132 -9.46 -6.88 -15.47
C ARG A 132 -9.62 -8.05 -16.46
N LEU A 133 -8.71 -8.17 -17.41
CA LEU A 133 -8.72 -9.26 -18.40
C LEU A 133 -8.30 -10.60 -17.77
N HIS A 134 -7.30 -10.62 -16.92
CA HIS A 134 -6.80 -11.85 -16.28
C HIS A 134 -7.65 -12.36 -15.11
N LYS A 135 -8.65 -11.60 -14.67
CA LYS A 135 -9.63 -12.07 -13.67
C LYS A 135 -10.59 -13.12 -14.22
N ARG A 136 -10.70 -13.25 -15.53
CA ARG A 136 -11.64 -14.19 -16.18
C ARG A 136 -11.11 -15.62 -16.29
N ARG A 137 -9.93 -15.88 -15.74
CA ARG A 137 -9.37 -17.23 -15.57
C ARG A 137 -9.20 -17.53 -14.08
#